data_dbf160216ce0cadc53c2fdcdf784ff54
#
_entry.id   dbf160216ce0cadc53c2fdcdf784ff54
#
_cell.length_a   1.000
_cell.length_b   1.000
_cell.length_c   1.000
_cell.angle_alpha   90.00
_cell.angle_beta   90.00
_cell.angle_gamma   90.00
#
_symmetry.space_group_name_H-M   'P 1'
#
loop_
_entity.id
_entity.type
_entity.pdbx_description
1 polymer ?
#
loop_
_entity_poly.entity_id
_entity_poly.type
_entity_poly.pdbx_seq_one_letter_code
_entity_poly.pdbx_strand_id
1 'polypeptide(L)'
;MRGDGSAGDSSRLRNGSGTRQEGSLTGNGSPSGRAPGASTDPEPHSETASPRDPRINWDDLVALAHHMTQLSYCPYSHYRVGAAGLAAGGRVVRGCNVENAAYGVALCAECGLVSDLVAGGGGRIVAFVCVDADGAPIMPCGRCRQLLWEHGGPDLLIWTPKGVMTMADVLPQAFDVTNLGKGVSSPGTLGED
;
A
#
# COMPACT_ATOMS: atom_id res chain seq x y z
N MET A 1 -52.16 36.58 16.58
CA MET A 1 -51.40 36.70 17.83
C MET A 1 -49.98 36.33 17.47
N ARG A 2 -49.07 37.26 17.13
CA ARG A 2 -48.20 38.05 18.06
C ARG A 2 -47.50 37.10 19.04
N GLY A 3 -46.21 37.00 19.03
CA GLY A 3 -45.08 37.78 19.25
C GLY A 3 -43.82 36.97 18.97
N ASP A 4 -42.83 37.59 18.48
CA ASP A 4 -41.65 38.19 19.11
C ASP A 4 -40.64 37.15 19.56
N GLY A 5 -39.42 37.09 19.05
CA GLY A 5 -38.41 38.14 18.90
C GLY A 5 -37.28 37.86 19.86
N SER A 6 -36.09 37.52 19.39
CA SER A 6 -34.88 38.13 19.92
C SER A 6 -33.62 37.68 19.15
N ALA A 7 -33.01 38.69 18.62
CA ALA A 7 -31.64 38.69 18.13
C ALA A 7 -30.65 38.81 19.31
N GLY A 8 -29.47 38.33 19.12
CA GLY A 8 -28.32 38.55 19.98
C GLY A 8 -27.27 37.50 19.68
N ASP A 9 -26.10 37.71 19.47
CA ASP A 9 -25.14 38.81 19.57
C ASP A 9 -23.87 38.36 18.81
N SER A 10 -23.50 39.15 17.86
CA SER A 10 -22.21 39.03 17.17
C SER A 10 -21.20 39.93 17.87
N SER A 11 -20.27 39.40 18.62
CA SER A 11 -19.14 40.21 19.05
C SER A 11 -17.87 39.43 19.32
N ARG A 12 -16.87 39.82 18.53
CA ARG A 12 -15.44 39.91 18.89
C ARG A 12 -14.56 38.71 18.68
N LEU A 13 -14.09 38.59 17.45
CA LEU A 13 -12.74 38.08 17.17
C LEU A 13 -11.72 39.21 17.46
N ARG A 14 -10.90 39.02 18.45
CA ARG A 14 -9.75 39.92 18.75
C ARG A 14 -8.53 39.46 17.96
N ASN A 15 -8.04 40.33 17.08
CA ASN A 15 -6.75 40.27 16.46
C ASN A 15 -5.64 40.40 17.55
N GLY A 16 -4.81 39.37 17.67
CA GLY A 16 -3.57 39.41 18.41
C GLY A 16 -2.40 39.56 17.45
N SER A 17 -1.89 40.76 17.34
CA SER A 17 -0.63 41.07 16.65
C SER A 17 0.54 40.61 17.52
N GLY A 18 1.22 39.53 17.12
CA GLY A 18 2.46 39.06 17.73
C GLY A 18 3.65 39.42 16.82
N THR A 19 4.49 40.27 17.32
CA THR A 19 5.74 40.77 16.76
C THR A 19 6.74 39.65 16.44
N ARG A 20 7.27 39.65 15.21
CA ARG A 20 8.42 38.84 14.80
C ARG A 20 9.66 39.32 15.52
N GLN A 21 10.35 38.43 16.22
CA GLN A 21 11.76 38.57 16.57
C GLN A 21 12.61 37.79 15.56
N GLU A 22 13.42 38.55 14.84
CA GLU A 22 14.48 38.01 13.99
C GLU A 22 15.65 37.60 14.90
N GLY A 23 15.87 36.29 15.01
CA GLY A 23 17.07 35.72 15.65
C GLY A 23 18.04 35.27 14.56
N SER A 24 19.09 36.05 14.40
CA SER A 24 20.31 35.71 13.67
C SER A 24 21.00 34.51 14.31
N LEU A 25 21.13 33.41 13.59
CA LEU A 25 22.02 32.30 13.96
C LEU A 25 23.10 32.11 12.88
N THR A 26 24.21 32.78 13.07
CA THR A 26 25.48 32.37 12.48
C THR A 26 26.08 31.27 13.35
N GLY A 27 26.29 30.10 12.79
CA GLY A 27 26.92 28.97 13.47
C GLY A 27 27.43 27.95 12.48
N ASN A 28 28.60 28.20 11.92
CA ASN A 28 29.39 27.28 11.14
C ASN A 28 29.87 26.13 12.04
N GLY A 29 29.54 24.89 11.74
CA GLY A 29 30.05 23.72 12.43
C GLY A 29 29.70 22.44 11.69
N SER A 30 30.54 22.03 10.74
CA SER A 30 30.49 20.71 10.14
C SER A 30 31.02 19.66 11.11
N PRO A 31 30.27 18.60 11.41
CA PRO A 31 30.86 17.36 11.88
C PRO A 31 31.07 16.41 10.71
N SER A 32 32.30 16.22 10.29
CA SER A 32 32.75 15.10 9.51
C SER A 32 32.64 13.82 10.35
N GLY A 33 31.52 13.10 10.20
CA GLY A 33 31.30 11.78 10.74
C GLY A 33 31.00 10.83 9.62
N ARG A 34 32.06 10.21 9.07
CA ARG A 34 31.95 9.12 8.09
C ARG A 34 31.31 7.91 8.79
N ALA A 35 30.06 7.61 8.47
CA ALA A 35 29.44 6.35 8.84
C ALA A 35 30.10 5.20 8.07
N PRO A 36 30.34 4.03 8.71
CA PRO A 36 30.90 2.88 8.03
C PRO A 36 29.90 2.33 7.01
N GLY A 37 30.40 2.13 5.79
CA GLY A 37 29.63 1.59 4.69
C GLY A 37 29.07 0.21 5.02
N ALA A 38 27.77 0.09 4.96
CA ALA A 38 27.10 -1.16 4.73
C ALA A 38 26.74 -1.18 3.24
N SER A 39 27.63 -1.68 2.41
CA SER A 39 27.30 -2.15 1.06
C SER A 39 26.51 -3.44 1.24
N THR A 40 25.22 -3.36 1.15
CA THR A 40 24.37 -4.51 0.87
C THR A 40 23.68 -4.23 -0.44
N ASP A 41 24.40 -4.51 -1.54
CA ASP A 41 23.77 -4.72 -2.84
C ASP A 41 22.73 -5.84 -2.64
N PRO A 42 21.44 -5.61 -2.93
CA PRO A 42 20.51 -6.71 -2.95
C PRO A 42 20.89 -7.61 -4.14
N GLU A 43 21.31 -8.83 -3.81
CA GLU A 43 21.51 -9.91 -4.78
C GLU A 43 20.28 -9.99 -5.70
N PRO A 44 20.46 -10.27 -7.01
CA PRO A 44 19.34 -10.47 -7.91
C PRO A 44 18.57 -11.73 -7.47
N HIS A 45 17.45 -11.52 -6.82
CA HIS A 45 16.63 -12.59 -6.28
C HIS A 45 15.97 -13.40 -7.40
N SER A 46 16.57 -14.51 -7.74
CA SER A 46 15.98 -15.59 -8.57
C SER A 46 15.21 -16.60 -7.71
N GLU A 47 14.71 -16.22 -6.54
CA GLU A 47 13.85 -17.10 -5.77
C GLU A 47 12.41 -16.97 -6.23
N THR A 48 12.01 -17.78 -7.19
CA THR A 48 10.59 -18.01 -7.52
C THR A 48 9.96 -18.77 -6.37
N ALA A 49 8.93 -18.17 -5.73
CA ALA A 49 8.21 -18.84 -4.68
C ALA A 49 7.43 -20.05 -5.25
N SER A 50 7.51 -21.18 -4.56
CA SER A 50 6.70 -22.36 -4.87
C SER A 50 5.37 -22.29 -4.08
N PRO A 51 4.26 -22.84 -4.58
CA PRO A 51 3.04 -23.00 -3.80
C PRO A 51 3.22 -23.74 -2.45
N ARG A 52 4.33 -24.45 -2.30
CA ARG A 52 4.76 -25.15 -1.08
C ARG A 52 5.91 -24.47 -0.37
N ASP A 53 6.19 -23.19 -0.66
CA ASP A 53 7.22 -22.44 0.05
C ASP A 53 6.88 -22.42 1.56
N PRO A 54 7.75 -22.98 2.43
CA PRO A 54 7.46 -23.09 3.86
C PRO A 54 7.36 -21.72 4.56
N ARG A 55 7.78 -20.65 3.92
CA ARG A 55 7.64 -19.28 4.43
C ARG A 55 6.20 -18.77 4.31
N ILE A 56 5.37 -19.38 3.43
CA ILE A 56 4.01 -18.95 3.16
C ILE A 56 3.04 -19.73 4.04
N ASN A 57 2.55 -19.10 5.09
CA ASN A 57 1.41 -19.60 5.84
C ASN A 57 0.13 -18.98 5.29
N TRP A 58 -0.57 -19.69 4.43
CA TRP A 58 -1.78 -19.21 3.77
C TRP A 58 -2.92 -18.97 4.77
N ASP A 59 -3.05 -19.79 5.80
CA ASP A 59 -4.11 -19.65 6.81
C ASP A 59 -3.94 -18.33 7.58
N ASP A 60 -2.70 -17.97 7.94
CA ASP A 60 -2.41 -16.69 8.60
C ASP A 60 -2.67 -15.50 7.67
N LEU A 61 -2.31 -15.62 6.39
CA LEU A 61 -2.59 -14.56 5.41
C LEU A 61 -4.09 -14.37 5.20
N VAL A 62 -4.86 -15.45 5.08
CA VAL A 62 -6.32 -15.40 4.96
C VAL A 62 -6.95 -14.81 6.23
N ALA A 63 -6.52 -15.25 7.41
CA ALA A 63 -7.01 -14.71 8.68
C ALA A 63 -6.73 -13.20 8.80
N LEU A 64 -5.54 -12.76 8.42
CA LEU A 64 -5.20 -11.33 8.41
C LEU A 64 -6.03 -10.55 7.39
N ALA A 65 -6.16 -11.06 6.16
CA ALA A 65 -7.00 -10.43 5.14
C ALA A 65 -8.46 -10.30 5.61
N HIS A 66 -9.00 -11.34 6.24
CA HIS A 66 -10.34 -11.31 6.82
C HIS A 66 -10.45 -10.29 7.96
N HIS A 67 -9.46 -10.19 8.84
CA HIS A 67 -9.42 -9.13 9.85
C HIS A 67 -9.45 -7.74 9.22
N MET A 68 -8.75 -7.53 8.09
CA MET A 68 -8.73 -6.24 7.39
C MET A 68 -10.09 -5.84 6.81
N THR A 69 -11.00 -6.78 6.53
CA THR A 69 -12.36 -6.43 6.09
C THR A 69 -13.12 -5.63 7.13
N GLN A 70 -12.86 -5.86 8.43
CA GLN A 70 -13.52 -5.16 9.53
C GLN A 70 -13.09 -3.69 9.63
N LEU A 71 -11.91 -3.37 9.09
CA LEU A 71 -11.33 -2.02 9.06
C LEU A 71 -11.71 -1.24 7.79
N SER A 72 -12.39 -1.89 6.84
CA SER A 72 -12.72 -1.28 5.55
C SER A 72 -13.75 -0.16 5.72
N TYR A 73 -13.56 0.91 4.95
CA TYR A 73 -14.50 2.02 4.85
C TYR A 73 -15.31 1.91 3.56
N CYS A 74 -16.52 1.35 3.65
CA CYS A 74 -17.37 1.09 2.48
C CYS A 74 -18.85 1.45 2.74
N PRO A 75 -19.14 2.76 2.99
CA PRO A 75 -20.49 3.21 3.34
C PRO A 75 -21.47 3.19 2.16
N TYR A 76 -21.00 3.05 0.92
CA TYR A 76 -21.82 3.12 -0.28
C TYR A 76 -22.19 1.73 -0.80
N SER A 77 -21.20 0.86 -1.01
CA SER A 77 -21.43 -0.50 -1.52
C SER A 77 -21.72 -1.51 -0.44
N HIS A 78 -21.28 -1.25 0.78
CA HIS A 78 -21.23 -2.20 1.89
C HIS A 78 -20.41 -3.47 1.60
N TYR A 79 -19.62 -3.46 0.51
CA TYR A 79 -18.80 -4.58 0.09
C TYR A 79 -17.40 -4.45 0.70
N ARG A 80 -17.15 -5.19 1.77
CA ARG A 80 -15.91 -5.15 2.53
C ARG A 80 -14.87 -6.08 1.92
N VAL A 81 -13.69 -5.56 1.67
CA VAL A 81 -12.55 -6.31 1.15
C VAL A 81 -11.32 -6.08 2.02
N GLY A 82 -10.66 -7.16 2.37
CA GLY A 82 -9.35 -7.13 3.01
C GLY A 82 -8.32 -7.86 2.18
N ALA A 83 -7.08 -7.44 2.29
CA ALA A 83 -5.95 -8.03 1.60
C ALA A 83 -4.78 -8.24 2.54
N ALA A 84 -4.02 -9.32 2.32
CA ALA A 84 -2.76 -9.60 2.99
C ALA A 84 -1.76 -10.19 2.00
N GLY A 85 -0.48 -9.97 2.27
CA GLY A 85 0.61 -10.50 1.45
C GLY A 85 1.89 -10.67 2.23
N LEU A 86 2.76 -11.52 1.72
CA LEU A 86 4.10 -11.76 2.24
C LEU A 86 5.11 -11.12 1.30
N ALA A 87 5.96 -10.25 1.82
CA ALA A 87 7.12 -9.73 1.10
C ALA A 87 8.29 -10.72 1.15
N ALA A 88 9.18 -10.69 0.17
CA ALA A 88 10.34 -11.58 0.06
C ALA A 88 11.22 -11.57 1.32
N GLY A 89 11.34 -10.41 1.99
CA GLY A 89 12.05 -10.27 3.27
C GLY A 89 11.32 -10.84 4.50
N GLY A 90 10.19 -11.55 4.32
CA GLY A 90 9.43 -12.16 5.42
C GLY A 90 8.44 -11.21 6.10
N ARG A 91 8.38 -9.94 5.70
CA ARG A 91 7.41 -8.99 6.26
C ARG A 91 6.01 -9.23 5.68
N VAL A 92 5.02 -9.26 6.55
CA VAL A 92 3.61 -9.33 6.15
C VAL A 92 3.08 -7.91 5.94
N VAL A 93 2.39 -7.70 4.82
CA VAL A 93 1.76 -6.43 4.42
C VAL A 93 0.26 -6.61 4.28
N ARG A 94 -0.51 -5.53 4.48
CA ARG A 94 -1.96 -5.61 4.56
C ARG A 94 -2.66 -4.36 4.03
N GLY A 95 -3.94 -4.50 3.70
CA GLY A 95 -4.76 -3.37 3.28
C GLY A 95 -6.24 -3.69 3.33
N CYS A 96 -7.08 -2.67 3.29
CA CYS A 96 -8.53 -2.78 3.15
C CYS A 96 -9.03 -1.78 2.11
N ASN A 97 -10.25 -2.00 1.57
CA ASN A 97 -10.82 -1.03 0.66
C ASN A 97 -11.32 0.22 1.41
N VAL A 98 -11.17 1.37 0.75
CA VAL A 98 -11.60 2.67 1.26
C VAL A 98 -12.38 3.38 0.16
N GLU A 99 -13.67 3.49 0.34
CA GLU A 99 -14.56 4.16 -0.61
C GLU A 99 -14.53 5.68 -0.46
N ASN A 100 -15.06 6.35 -1.44
CA ASN A 100 -15.22 7.79 -1.46
C ASN A 100 -16.48 8.15 -2.25
N ALA A 101 -17.17 9.25 -1.87
CA ALA A 101 -18.30 9.79 -2.63
C ALA A 101 -17.90 10.13 -4.07
N ALA A 102 -16.65 10.55 -4.29
CA ALA A 102 -16.03 10.64 -5.61
C ALA A 102 -15.46 9.26 -5.98
N TYR A 103 -16.22 8.43 -6.68
CA TYR A 103 -15.88 7.04 -6.98
C TYR A 103 -14.50 6.86 -7.63
N GLY A 104 -14.03 7.84 -8.41
CA GLY A 104 -12.72 7.78 -9.08
C GLY A 104 -11.52 7.74 -8.13
N VAL A 105 -11.68 8.15 -6.87
CA VAL A 105 -10.61 8.14 -5.86
C VAL A 105 -10.78 7.02 -4.82
N ALA A 106 -11.74 6.12 -5.03
CA ALA A 106 -11.86 4.94 -4.19
C ALA A 106 -10.63 4.03 -4.31
N LEU A 107 -10.21 3.48 -3.18
CA LEU A 107 -9.04 2.60 -3.10
C LEU A 107 -9.48 1.16 -2.85
N CYS A 108 -9.01 0.25 -3.70
CA CYS A 108 -9.10 -1.18 -3.43
C CYS A 108 -8.15 -1.58 -2.28
N ALA A 109 -8.41 -2.70 -1.63
CA ALA A 109 -7.58 -3.21 -0.53
C ALA A 109 -6.11 -3.38 -0.94
N GLU A 110 -5.85 -3.77 -2.17
CA GLU A 110 -4.52 -3.95 -2.73
C GLU A 110 -3.72 -2.65 -2.82
N CYS A 111 -4.39 -1.51 -3.02
CA CYS A 111 -3.71 -0.20 -2.99
C CYS A 111 -3.15 0.10 -1.59
N GLY A 112 -3.93 -0.18 -0.55
CA GLY A 112 -3.48 -0.05 0.84
C GLY A 112 -2.32 -0.98 1.15
N LEU A 113 -2.40 -2.23 0.69
CA LEU A 113 -1.35 -3.23 0.87
C LEU A 113 -0.04 -2.81 0.19
N VAL A 114 -0.09 -2.33 -1.05
CA VAL A 114 1.11 -1.85 -1.75
C VAL A 114 1.67 -0.59 -1.10
N SER A 115 0.80 0.30 -0.60
CA SER A 115 1.26 1.46 0.19
C SER A 115 1.99 1.03 1.46
N ASP A 116 1.47 0.03 2.19
CA ASP A 116 2.14 -0.55 3.37
C ASP A 116 3.48 -1.21 2.99
N LEU A 117 3.55 -1.91 1.85
CA LEU A 117 4.80 -2.47 1.33
C LEU A 117 5.87 -1.39 1.16
N VAL A 118 5.55 -0.35 0.41
CA VAL A 118 6.50 0.72 0.07
C VAL A 118 6.90 1.53 1.30
N ALA A 119 5.94 1.94 2.12
CA ALA A 119 6.19 2.70 3.36
C ALA A 119 7.04 1.91 4.37
N GLY A 120 6.97 0.59 4.35
CA GLY A 120 7.75 -0.28 5.22
C GLY A 120 9.11 -0.71 4.64
N GLY A 121 9.62 -0.04 3.61
CA GLY A 121 10.95 -0.29 3.04
C GLY A 121 10.93 -1.03 1.69
N GLY A 122 9.76 -1.23 1.08
CA GLY A 122 9.63 -1.85 -0.24
C GLY A 122 9.83 -3.37 -0.24
N GLY A 123 10.40 -3.88 -1.32
CA GLY A 123 10.59 -5.30 -1.57
C GLY A 123 9.54 -5.87 -2.53
N ARG A 124 9.71 -7.15 -2.88
CA ARG A 124 8.78 -7.90 -3.75
C ARG A 124 7.71 -8.61 -2.93
N ILE A 125 6.47 -8.63 -3.38
CA ILE A 125 5.43 -9.49 -2.83
C ILE A 125 5.61 -10.89 -3.42
N VAL A 126 5.67 -11.93 -2.58
CA VAL A 126 5.83 -13.32 -3.02
C VAL A 126 4.55 -14.14 -2.85
N ALA A 127 3.65 -13.73 -1.96
CA ALA A 127 2.34 -14.36 -1.77
C ALA A 127 1.29 -13.29 -1.47
N PHE A 128 0.09 -13.49 -1.99
CA PHE A 128 -1.01 -12.53 -1.87
C PHE A 128 -2.36 -13.24 -1.78
N VAL A 129 -3.26 -12.68 -0.98
CA VAL A 129 -4.68 -13.03 -0.91
C VAL A 129 -5.53 -11.79 -0.67
N CYS A 130 -6.70 -11.73 -1.28
CA CYS A 130 -7.77 -10.83 -0.86
C CYS A 130 -9.07 -11.62 -0.65
N VAL A 131 -9.85 -11.18 0.33
CA VAL A 131 -11.07 -11.85 0.76
C VAL A 131 -12.22 -10.86 0.93
N ASP A 132 -13.44 -11.36 0.84
CA ASP A 132 -14.66 -10.64 1.21
C ASP A 132 -14.95 -10.68 2.72
N ALA A 133 -16.12 -10.15 3.10
CA ALA A 133 -16.54 -10.07 4.50
C ALA A 133 -16.72 -11.45 5.17
N ASP A 134 -16.96 -12.50 4.40
CA ASP A 134 -17.11 -13.87 4.89
C ASP A 134 -15.77 -14.62 4.96
N GLY A 135 -14.68 -13.96 4.58
CA GLY A 135 -13.34 -14.55 4.52
C GLY A 135 -13.12 -15.42 3.28
N ALA A 136 -14.04 -15.40 2.32
CA ALA A 136 -13.89 -16.16 1.08
C ALA A 136 -12.90 -15.45 0.14
N PRO A 137 -11.92 -16.17 -0.44
CA PRO A 137 -11.00 -15.61 -1.42
C PRO A 137 -11.75 -15.08 -2.64
N ILE A 138 -11.41 -13.85 -3.04
CA ILE A 138 -11.94 -13.20 -4.24
C ILE A 138 -10.80 -12.85 -5.20
N MET A 139 -11.15 -12.56 -6.45
CA MET A 139 -10.16 -12.14 -7.43
C MET A 139 -9.91 -10.64 -7.33
N PRO A 140 -8.64 -10.18 -7.35
CA PRO A 140 -8.33 -8.76 -7.51
C PRO A 140 -8.90 -8.23 -8.84
N CYS A 141 -9.40 -6.98 -8.83
CA CYS A 141 -9.90 -6.34 -10.03
C CYS A 141 -8.78 -6.08 -11.05
N GLY A 142 -9.13 -5.76 -12.31
CA GLY A 142 -8.13 -5.59 -13.38
C GLY A 142 -7.06 -4.55 -13.08
N ARG A 143 -7.42 -3.42 -12.45
CA ARG A 143 -6.47 -2.39 -12.00
C ARG A 143 -5.50 -2.95 -10.94
N CYS A 144 -6.02 -3.71 -9.99
CA CYS A 144 -5.20 -4.29 -8.92
C CYS A 144 -4.28 -5.40 -9.42
N ARG A 145 -4.68 -6.15 -10.45
CA ARG A 145 -3.79 -7.14 -11.08
C ARG A 145 -2.56 -6.47 -11.67
N GLN A 146 -2.72 -5.34 -12.34
CA GLN A 146 -1.59 -4.56 -12.87
C GLN A 146 -0.71 -4.01 -11.74
N LEU A 147 -1.31 -3.52 -10.65
CA LEU A 147 -0.59 -3.05 -9.47
C LEU A 147 0.22 -4.18 -8.81
N LEU A 148 -0.38 -5.35 -8.67
CA LEU A 148 0.27 -6.53 -8.09
C LEU A 148 1.37 -7.08 -9.01
N TRP A 149 1.19 -7.00 -10.33
CA TRP A 149 2.24 -7.36 -11.30
C TRP A 149 3.50 -6.54 -11.08
N GLU A 150 3.38 -5.24 -10.92
CA GLU A 150 4.49 -4.32 -10.70
C GLU A 150 5.31 -4.69 -9.46
N HIS A 151 4.64 -5.01 -8.36
CA HIS A 151 5.27 -5.25 -7.06
C HIS A 151 5.52 -6.73 -6.72
N GLY A 152 5.03 -7.65 -7.52
CA GLY A 152 5.20 -9.09 -7.30
C GLY A 152 5.78 -9.82 -8.51
N GLY A 153 5.61 -9.27 -9.72
CA GLY A 153 6.03 -9.91 -10.98
C GLY A 153 5.24 -11.17 -11.33
N PRO A 154 5.65 -11.88 -12.41
CA PRO A 154 4.92 -13.03 -12.94
C PRO A 154 4.78 -14.19 -11.94
N ASP A 155 5.75 -14.37 -11.07
CA ASP A 155 5.84 -15.51 -10.14
C ASP A 155 5.13 -15.28 -8.81
N LEU A 156 4.54 -14.10 -8.57
CA LEU A 156 3.73 -13.83 -7.39
C LEU A 156 2.63 -14.88 -7.26
N LEU A 157 2.58 -15.58 -6.13
CA LEU A 157 1.55 -16.55 -5.82
C LEU A 157 0.31 -15.85 -5.28
N ILE A 158 -0.84 -16.16 -5.86
CA ILE A 158 -2.13 -15.60 -5.48
C ILE A 158 -3.06 -16.73 -5.04
N TRP A 159 -3.60 -16.64 -3.83
CA TRP A 159 -4.69 -17.52 -3.42
C TRP A 159 -6.00 -17.04 -4.02
N THR A 160 -6.51 -17.80 -4.96
CA THR A 160 -7.74 -17.51 -5.70
C THR A 160 -8.89 -18.45 -5.28
N PRO A 161 -10.14 -18.19 -5.67
CA PRO A 161 -11.24 -19.14 -5.47
C PRO A 161 -11.03 -20.53 -6.09
N LYS A 162 -10.06 -20.65 -7.01
CA LYS A 162 -9.69 -21.93 -7.66
C LYS A 162 -8.41 -22.55 -7.13
N GLY A 163 -7.87 -22.03 -6.01
CA GLY A 163 -6.59 -22.44 -5.45
C GLY A 163 -5.47 -21.44 -5.76
N VAL A 164 -4.23 -21.84 -5.46
CA VAL A 164 -3.06 -20.98 -5.68
C VAL A 164 -2.72 -20.94 -7.17
N MET A 165 -2.59 -19.74 -7.71
CA MET A 165 -2.19 -19.44 -9.10
C MET A 165 -1.03 -18.47 -9.11
N THR A 166 -0.28 -18.43 -10.20
CA THR A 166 0.74 -17.40 -10.41
C THR A 166 0.11 -16.10 -10.93
N MET A 167 0.80 -14.99 -10.75
CA MET A 167 0.36 -13.72 -11.33
C MET A 167 0.33 -13.79 -12.86
N ALA A 168 1.24 -14.55 -13.49
CA ALA A 168 1.22 -14.78 -14.93
C ALA A 168 -0.05 -15.48 -15.42
N ASP A 169 -0.63 -16.39 -14.61
CA ASP A 169 -1.91 -17.03 -14.91
C ASP A 169 -3.09 -16.06 -14.77
N VAL A 170 -2.98 -15.13 -13.82
CA VAL A 170 -4.07 -14.18 -13.45
C VAL A 170 -4.08 -12.96 -14.37
N LEU A 171 -2.90 -12.54 -14.88
CA LEU A 171 -2.75 -11.43 -15.83
C LEU A 171 -1.80 -11.84 -16.97
N PRO A 172 -2.24 -12.70 -17.90
CA PRO A 172 -1.42 -13.07 -19.05
C PRO A 172 -1.16 -11.86 -19.94
N GLN A 173 0.06 -11.78 -20.50
CA GLN A 173 0.51 -10.68 -21.38
C GLN A 173 0.39 -9.30 -20.69
N ALA A 174 0.76 -9.22 -19.41
CA ALA A 174 0.73 -7.97 -18.65
C ALA A 174 1.62 -6.91 -19.29
N PHE A 175 1.20 -5.66 -19.18
CA PHE A 175 2.07 -4.53 -19.48
C PHE A 175 3.11 -4.38 -18.37
N ASP A 176 4.38 -4.20 -18.74
CA ASP A 176 5.47 -4.01 -17.78
C ASP A 176 6.58 -3.07 -18.33
N VAL A 177 7.63 -2.89 -17.54
CA VAL A 177 8.76 -2.02 -17.86
C VAL A 177 9.42 -2.36 -19.20
N THR A 178 9.38 -3.61 -19.66
CA THR A 178 9.97 -4.01 -20.93
C THR A 178 9.25 -3.38 -22.12
N ASN A 179 7.99 -3.00 -21.97
CA ASN A 179 7.19 -2.32 -22.98
C ASN A 179 7.54 -0.83 -23.11
N LEU A 180 8.22 -0.23 -22.11
CA LEU A 180 8.61 1.19 -22.10
C LEU A 180 9.91 1.46 -22.87
N GLY A 181 10.59 0.44 -23.36
CA GLY A 181 11.81 0.57 -24.14
C GLY A 181 13.10 0.57 -23.30
N LYS A 182 14.25 0.60 -24.02
CA LYS A 182 15.57 0.58 -23.36
C LYS A 182 15.84 1.90 -22.64
N GLY A 183 16.12 1.86 -21.35
CA GLY A 183 16.47 3.02 -20.51
C GLY A 183 15.60 3.22 -19.27
N VAL A 184 14.60 2.38 -19.09
CA VAL A 184 13.81 2.38 -17.85
C VAL A 184 14.32 1.24 -16.96
N SER A 185 14.83 1.58 -15.79
CA SER A 185 15.24 0.60 -14.78
C SER A 185 14.01 -0.09 -14.19
N SER A 186 14.12 -1.40 -13.94
CA SER A 186 13.07 -2.11 -13.20
C SER A 186 12.84 -1.46 -11.83
N PRO A 187 11.58 -1.33 -11.37
CA PRO A 187 11.29 -0.79 -10.03
C PRO A 187 11.79 -1.78 -8.97
N GLY A 188 12.93 -1.50 -8.42
CA GLY A 188 13.61 -2.30 -7.40
C GLY A 188 14.78 -1.58 -6.76
N THR A 189 15.22 -0.49 -7.37
CA THR A 189 16.27 0.38 -6.84
C THR A 189 15.72 1.77 -6.56
N LEU A 190 14.98 1.94 -5.46
CA LEU A 190 14.78 3.25 -4.86
C LEU A 190 16.09 3.61 -4.14
N GLY A 191 16.93 4.41 -4.76
CA GLY A 191 18.06 5.01 -4.08
C GLY A 191 19.35 5.07 -4.87
N GLU A 192 19.37 5.79 -5.98
CA GLU A 192 20.57 6.46 -6.47
C GLU A 192 20.10 7.68 -7.32
N ASP A 193 19.90 8.79 -6.61
CA ASP A 193 20.02 10.17 -7.10
C ASP A 193 20.76 11.00 -6.05
#